data_4dfeebf5ee29555fd91b113e3e43ccef
#
_entry.id   4dfeebf5ee29555fd91b113e3e43ccef
#
_cell.length_a   1.000
_cell.length_b   1.000
_cell.length_c   1.000
_cell.angle_alpha   90.00
_cell.angle_beta   90.00
_cell.angle_gamma   90.00
#
_symmetry.space_group_name_H-M   'P 1'
#
loop_
_entity.id
_entity.type
_entity.pdbx_description
1 polymer ?
#
loop_
_entity_poly.entity_id
_entity_poly.type
_entity_poly.pdbx_seq_one_letter_code
_entity_poly.pdbx_strand_id
1 'polypeptide(L)'
;MPVRRLLAVGILTTALLVGCAPPESSAPQVDTTFTEPPLPAGASVAARPTETPADDECARPTASLRPLPAGADEPQPTLDTLRAKGRLVVGLDTGSNLFSFRDPMSGQLVGFDVDIAREISRDLFGDPNRLDFRILTSAQRLEALQDSSVDIVVKTMTITCARRNDVQFSTVYFQAQQRVLVVQGSGIRSVDDLANKRVCAVEGTTSLRRLQRVQPSATVVTVPMWSDCLVVLQQRQVDAISTDDAILAGLAAQDPYLEIVGDSLSPEPYGVGINRNSEDLVRFVNGTLERIRSDGTWNRIYNRWLTVLGPSLGPPSASYSD
;
A
#
# COMPACT_ATOMS: atom_id res chain seq x y z
N MET A 1 109.37 -20.42 40.03
CA MET A 1 108.90 -19.50 41.05
C MET A 1 107.42 -19.47 40.98
N PRO A 2 106.63 -19.60 42.03
CA PRO A 2 105.44 -20.46 41.99
C PRO A 2 104.18 -19.71 41.58
N VAL A 3 103.35 -20.43 40.80
CA VAL A 3 101.99 -20.09 40.37
C VAL A 3 101.01 -20.39 41.49
N ARG A 4 100.25 -19.39 41.93
CA ARG A 4 99.07 -19.56 42.78
C ARG A 4 97.83 -19.72 41.97
N ARG A 5 97.17 -20.86 42.05
CA ARG A 5 95.86 -21.12 41.55
C ARG A 5 94.79 -20.55 42.45
N LEU A 6 93.93 -19.73 41.96
CA LEU A 6 92.68 -19.27 42.57
C LEU A 6 91.52 -20.07 42.00
N LEU A 7 90.86 -20.84 42.84
CA LEU A 7 89.59 -21.50 42.57
C LEU A 7 88.47 -20.46 42.65
N ALA A 8 87.75 -20.24 41.57
CA ALA A 8 86.54 -19.48 41.55
C ALA A 8 85.31 -20.45 41.70
N VAL A 9 84.61 -20.26 42.82
CA VAL A 9 83.33 -20.95 43.08
C VAL A 9 82.24 -20.22 42.34
N GLY A 10 81.69 -20.92 41.34
CA GLY A 10 80.53 -20.37 40.61
C GLY A 10 79.23 -20.68 41.34
N ILE A 11 78.52 -19.67 41.75
CA ILE A 11 77.19 -19.76 42.32
C ILE A 11 76.20 -19.78 41.17
N LEU A 12 75.52 -20.90 40.94
CA LEU A 12 74.50 -21.09 39.94
C LEU A 12 73.14 -20.54 40.49
N THR A 13 72.73 -19.32 40.07
CA THR A 13 71.42 -18.74 40.39
C THR A 13 70.43 -19.20 39.37
N THR A 14 69.55 -20.16 39.74
CA THR A 14 68.38 -20.56 38.92
C THR A 14 67.33 -19.50 39.07
N ALA A 15 67.15 -18.68 37.98
CA ALA A 15 66.06 -17.76 37.90
C ALA A 15 64.76 -18.51 37.42
N LEU A 16 63.79 -18.64 38.35
CA LEU A 16 62.44 -19.11 38.06
C LEU A 16 61.70 -18.01 37.22
N LEU A 17 61.56 -18.24 35.93
CA LEU A 17 60.66 -17.47 35.07
C LEU A 17 59.22 -17.92 35.36
N VAL A 18 58.50 -17.17 36.22
CA VAL A 18 57.05 -17.26 36.34
C VAL A 18 56.48 -16.58 35.13
N GLY A 19 56.08 -17.35 34.12
CA GLY A 19 55.34 -16.86 32.96
C GLY A 19 53.93 -16.46 33.40
N CYS A 20 53.64 -15.16 33.40
CA CYS A 20 52.25 -14.67 33.39
C CYS A 20 51.63 -15.04 32.05
N ALA A 21 50.87 -16.13 31.97
CA ALA A 21 49.96 -16.37 30.88
C ALA A 21 48.86 -15.28 30.99
N PRO A 22 48.57 -14.53 29.91
CA PRO A 22 47.40 -13.64 29.94
C PRO A 22 46.14 -14.48 30.14
N PRO A 23 45.15 -13.98 30.92
CA PRO A 23 43.89 -14.66 31.02
C PRO A 23 43.30 -14.85 29.62
N GLU A 24 42.96 -16.08 29.24
CA GLU A 24 42.18 -16.34 28.06
C GLU A 24 40.87 -15.53 28.19
N SER A 25 40.84 -14.39 27.53
CA SER A 25 39.61 -13.64 27.31
C SER A 25 38.75 -14.52 26.40
N SER A 26 37.87 -15.32 26.99
CA SER A 26 36.77 -15.92 26.26
C SER A 26 35.94 -14.74 25.77
N ALA A 27 36.17 -14.33 24.52
CA ALA A 27 35.26 -13.41 23.84
C ALA A 27 33.84 -13.99 24.00
N PRO A 28 32.86 -13.17 24.40
CA PRO A 28 31.49 -13.65 24.49
C PRO A 28 31.15 -14.28 23.14
N GLN A 29 30.81 -15.58 23.16
CA GLN A 29 30.23 -16.21 21.97
C GLN A 29 28.96 -15.46 21.69
N VAL A 30 29.02 -14.58 20.67
CA VAL A 30 27.81 -14.00 20.08
C VAL A 30 27.06 -15.18 19.50
N ASP A 31 25.93 -15.50 20.12
CA ASP A 31 25.00 -16.49 19.58
C ASP A 31 24.57 -15.99 18.18
N THR A 32 25.19 -16.56 17.15
CA THR A 32 24.91 -16.20 15.75
C THR A 32 23.69 -16.94 15.21
N THR A 33 22.81 -17.45 16.05
CA THR A 33 21.50 -17.89 15.59
C THR A 33 20.76 -16.66 15.08
N PHE A 34 20.78 -16.49 13.75
CA PHE A 34 19.98 -15.48 13.07
C PHE A 34 18.51 -15.82 13.29
N THR A 35 17.89 -15.15 14.24
CA THR A 35 16.44 -15.25 14.43
C THR A 35 15.79 -14.35 13.39
N GLU A 36 14.97 -14.95 12.51
CA GLU A 36 14.18 -14.19 11.54
C GLU A 36 13.42 -13.08 12.28
N PRO A 37 13.47 -11.81 11.80
CA PRO A 37 12.74 -10.72 12.43
C PRO A 37 11.25 -11.07 12.56
N PRO A 38 10.56 -10.63 13.63
CA PRO A 38 9.13 -10.87 13.74
C PRO A 38 8.38 -10.19 12.58
N LEU A 39 7.29 -10.80 12.14
CA LEU A 39 6.38 -10.18 11.18
C LEU A 39 5.76 -8.90 11.78
N PRO A 40 5.38 -7.91 10.95
CA PRO A 40 4.66 -6.72 11.41
C PRO A 40 3.39 -7.08 12.21
N ALA A 41 2.98 -6.19 13.11
CA ALA A 41 1.74 -6.36 13.87
C ALA A 41 0.54 -6.53 12.93
N GLY A 42 -0.31 -7.52 13.20
CA GLY A 42 -1.45 -7.85 12.36
C GLY A 42 -1.11 -8.66 11.10
N ALA A 43 0.16 -9.00 10.88
CA ALA A 43 0.52 -9.92 9.82
C ALA A 43 0.11 -11.36 10.14
N SER A 44 -0.31 -12.10 9.11
CA SER A 44 -0.67 -13.51 9.21
C SER A 44 -0.40 -14.26 7.91
N VAL A 45 -0.35 -15.58 7.97
CA VAL A 45 -0.39 -16.40 6.75
C VAL A 45 -1.85 -16.63 6.38
N ALA A 46 -2.25 -16.17 5.21
CA ALA A 46 -3.62 -16.34 4.74
C ALA A 46 -3.97 -17.83 4.61
N ALA A 47 -5.16 -18.20 5.06
CA ALA A 47 -5.67 -19.53 4.81
C ALA A 47 -5.78 -19.76 3.29
N ARG A 48 -5.39 -20.95 2.84
CA ARG A 48 -5.59 -21.33 1.44
C ARG A 48 -7.09 -21.47 1.19
N PRO A 49 -7.64 -20.84 0.15
CA PRO A 49 -9.07 -21.00 -0.16
C PRO A 49 -9.40 -22.48 -0.36
N THR A 50 -10.49 -22.94 0.25
CA THR A 50 -11.03 -24.29 0.05
C THR A 50 -11.67 -24.45 -1.32
N GLU A 51 -12.15 -23.33 -1.89
CA GLU A 51 -12.71 -23.22 -3.22
C GLU A 51 -12.03 -22.07 -3.96
N THR A 52 -11.88 -22.20 -5.28
CA THR A 52 -11.38 -21.07 -6.10
C THR A 52 -12.40 -19.93 -6.01
N PRO A 53 -12.00 -18.73 -5.57
CA PRO A 53 -12.90 -17.59 -5.50
C PRO A 53 -13.55 -17.35 -6.86
N ALA A 54 -14.89 -17.28 -6.91
CA ALA A 54 -15.64 -17.04 -8.13
C ALA A 54 -15.26 -15.69 -8.76
N ASP A 55 -15.38 -15.59 -10.08
CA ASP A 55 -15.29 -14.29 -10.75
C ASP A 55 -16.46 -13.41 -10.34
N ASP A 56 -16.15 -12.14 -10.11
CA ASP A 56 -17.10 -11.12 -9.69
C ASP A 56 -17.67 -10.46 -10.95
N GLU A 57 -18.69 -11.08 -11.54
CA GLU A 57 -19.26 -10.63 -12.81
C GLU A 57 -20.60 -9.91 -12.62
N CYS A 58 -20.71 -8.75 -13.22
CA CYS A 58 -21.96 -8.05 -13.48
C CYS A 58 -21.84 -7.25 -14.78
N ALA A 59 -22.97 -6.88 -15.38
CA ALA A 59 -23.00 -6.35 -16.75
C ALA A 59 -22.17 -5.06 -16.96
N ARG A 60 -22.11 -4.16 -15.97
CA ARG A 60 -21.40 -2.88 -16.06
C ARG A 60 -20.81 -2.49 -14.71
N PRO A 61 -19.72 -3.15 -14.26
CA PRO A 61 -19.18 -2.95 -12.90
C PRO A 61 -18.74 -1.51 -12.63
N THR A 62 -18.28 -0.78 -13.63
CA THR A 62 -17.73 0.59 -13.49
C THR A 62 -18.74 1.71 -13.79
N ALA A 63 -19.97 1.38 -14.19
CA ALA A 63 -21.00 2.40 -14.43
C ALA A 63 -21.49 3.00 -13.12
N SER A 64 -21.75 4.31 -13.08
CA SER A 64 -22.19 5.05 -11.91
C SER A 64 -23.38 5.96 -12.24
N LEU A 65 -23.87 6.72 -11.28
CA LEU A 65 -24.97 7.65 -11.46
C LEU A 65 -24.47 8.93 -12.17
N ARG A 66 -25.24 9.43 -13.12
CA ARG A 66 -24.92 10.67 -13.84
C ARG A 66 -25.00 11.88 -12.88
N PRO A 67 -24.13 12.88 -13.00
CA PRO A 67 -24.29 14.14 -12.30
C PRO A 67 -25.64 14.78 -12.60
N LEU A 68 -26.22 15.45 -11.62
CA LEU A 68 -27.42 16.24 -11.88
C LEU A 68 -27.10 17.43 -12.78
N PRO A 69 -28.00 17.79 -13.71
CA PRO A 69 -27.88 19.02 -14.46
C PRO A 69 -27.84 20.25 -13.55
N ALA A 70 -27.17 21.31 -13.98
CA ALA A 70 -27.18 22.57 -13.23
C ALA A 70 -28.62 23.08 -13.06
N GLY A 71 -29.02 23.40 -11.81
CA GLY A 71 -30.35 23.88 -11.48
C GLY A 71 -31.42 22.79 -11.36
N ALA A 72 -31.04 21.51 -11.32
CA ALA A 72 -31.99 20.43 -11.01
C ALA A 72 -32.61 20.64 -9.60
N ASP A 73 -33.93 20.52 -9.52
CA ASP A 73 -34.71 20.64 -8.28
C ASP A 73 -34.92 19.24 -7.66
N GLU A 74 -33.81 18.55 -7.37
CA GLU A 74 -33.83 17.24 -6.72
C GLU A 74 -33.34 17.39 -5.26
N PRO A 75 -33.98 16.69 -4.30
CA PRO A 75 -33.53 16.69 -2.91
C PRO A 75 -32.08 16.18 -2.77
N GLN A 76 -31.27 16.88 -1.97
CA GLN A 76 -29.86 16.57 -1.73
C GLN A 76 -29.57 16.39 -0.23
N PRO A 77 -30.24 15.47 0.48
CA PRO A 77 -30.22 15.39 1.94
C PRO A 77 -28.83 15.10 2.50
N THR A 78 -28.03 14.27 1.82
CA THR A 78 -26.65 13.98 2.22
C THR A 78 -25.77 15.22 2.07
N LEU A 79 -25.86 15.91 0.94
CA LEU A 79 -25.09 17.12 0.67
C LEU A 79 -25.47 18.26 1.64
N ASP A 80 -26.77 18.41 1.98
CA ASP A 80 -27.22 19.41 2.94
C ASP A 80 -26.68 19.12 4.34
N THR A 81 -26.67 17.85 4.75
CA THR A 81 -26.06 17.42 6.01
C THR A 81 -24.55 17.71 6.02
N LEU A 82 -23.84 17.43 4.94
CA LEU A 82 -22.40 17.70 4.83
C LEU A 82 -22.12 19.21 4.85
N ARG A 83 -22.92 20.02 4.15
CA ARG A 83 -22.78 21.48 4.16
C ARG A 83 -23.02 22.05 5.58
N ALA A 84 -24.02 21.55 6.28
CA ALA A 84 -24.28 21.93 7.68
C ALA A 84 -23.15 21.50 8.63
N LYS A 85 -22.55 20.31 8.41
CA LYS A 85 -21.38 19.80 9.16
C LYS A 85 -20.10 20.61 8.86
N GLY A 86 -20.01 21.21 7.68
CA GLY A 86 -18.91 22.09 7.27
C GLY A 86 -17.60 21.41 6.96
N ARG A 87 -17.57 20.07 6.86
CA ARG A 87 -16.38 19.26 6.52
C ARG A 87 -16.78 17.90 5.94
N LEU A 88 -15.86 17.30 5.18
CA LEU A 88 -15.99 15.96 4.61
C LEU A 88 -15.03 15.01 5.33
N VAL A 89 -15.54 13.90 5.87
CA VAL A 89 -14.72 12.85 6.50
C VAL A 89 -14.33 11.85 5.43
N VAL A 90 -13.02 11.71 5.18
CA VAL A 90 -12.46 10.89 4.10
C VAL A 90 -11.67 9.73 4.66
N GLY A 91 -12.07 8.51 4.32
CA GLY A 91 -11.32 7.30 4.60
C GLY A 91 -10.17 7.15 3.59
N LEU A 92 -8.94 7.05 4.09
CA LEU A 92 -7.73 6.77 3.29
C LEU A 92 -6.69 6.05 4.15
N ASP A 93 -5.48 5.80 3.63
CA ASP A 93 -4.37 5.30 4.44
C ASP A 93 -3.15 6.23 4.41
N THR A 94 -2.06 5.76 5.00
CA THR A 94 -0.78 6.46 5.03
C THR A 94 0.37 5.61 4.48
N GLY A 95 0.05 4.41 3.98
CA GLY A 95 1.03 3.43 3.51
C GLY A 95 1.05 3.20 2.00
N SER A 96 0.25 3.97 1.24
CA SER A 96 0.22 3.92 -0.23
C SER A 96 0.98 5.12 -0.79
N ASN A 97 2.32 5.03 -0.84
CA ASN A 97 3.15 6.10 -1.40
C ASN A 97 2.64 6.51 -2.79
N LEU A 98 2.72 7.79 -3.13
CA LEU A 98 2.15 8.47 -4.31
C LEU A 98 0.63 8.69 -4.25
N PHE A 99 -0.16 7.82 -3.63
CA PHE A 99 -1.63 7.95 -3.54
C PHE A 99 -2.10 8.60 -2.24
N SER A 100 -1.72 8.03 -1.11
CA SER A 100 -1.94 8.65 0.20
C SER A 100 -0.81 8.25 1.16
N PHE A 101 -0.03 9.22 1.56
CA PHE A 101 1.09 9.01 2.47
C PHE A 101 1.36 10.27 3.28
N ARG A 102 2.08 10.09 4.38
CA ARG A 102 2.52 11.22 5.20
C ARG A 102 3.87 11.72 4.66
N ASP A 103 3.89 12.95 4.16
CA ASP A 103 5.12 13.60 3.71
C ASP A 103 6.06 13.78 4.92
N PRO A 104 7.27 13.22 4.89
CA PRO A 104 8.20 13.27 6.01
C PRO A 104 8.70 14.68 6.32
N MET A 105 8.68 15.60 5.36
CA MET A 105 9.15 16.98 5.55
C MET A 105 8.09 17.87 6.19
N SER A 106 6.86 17.78 5.75
CA SER A 106 5.76 18.63 6.23
C SER A 106 4.87 17.94 7.28
N GLY A 107 4.92 16.61 7.41
CA GLY A 107 4.02 15.83 8.23
C GLY A 107 2.57 15.79 7.70
N GLN A 108 2.30 16.40 6.55
CA GLN A 108 0.96 16.45 5.96
C GLN A 108 0.62 15.16 5.21
N LEU A 109 -0.67 14.83 5.16
CA LEU A 109 -1.16 13.81 4.23
C LEU A 109 -1.22 14.39 2.82
N VAL A 110 -0.58 13.70 1.89
CA VAL A 110 -0.43 14.11 0.49
C VAL A 110 -0.55 12.89 -0.43
N GLY A 111 -0.75 13.15 -1.71
CA GLY A 111 -0.81 12.12 -2.75
C GLY A 111 -1.99 12.31 -3.70
N PHE A 112 -2.09 11.43 -4.69
CA PHE A 112 -3.10 11.49 -5.74
C PHE A 112 -4.52 11.39 -5.16
N ASP A 113 -4.80 10.41 -4.29
CA ASP A 113 -6.10 10.22 -3.64
C ASP A 113 -6.46 11.41 -2.73
N VAL A 114 -5.47 11.97 -2.04
CA VAL A 114 -5.66 13.16 -1.20
C VAL A 114 -6.05 14.37 -2.04
N ASP A 115 -5.41 14.57 -3.21
CA ASP A 115 -5.73 15.68 -4.09
C ASP A 115 -7.11 15.49 -4.77
N ILE A 116 -7.52 14.25 -5.10
CA ILE A 116 -8.90 13.95 -5.54
C ILE A 116 -9.91 14.32 -4.44
N ALA A 117 -9.66 13.95 -3.18
CA ALA A 117 -10.52 14.31 -2.07
C ALA A 117 -10.60 15.84 -1.86
N ARG A 118 -9.48 16.55 -2.06
CA ARG A 118 -9.44 18.02 -1.99
C ARG A 118 -10.28 18.69 -3.08
N GLU A 119 -10.34 18.13 -4.28
CA GLU A 119 -11.20 18.65 -5.35
C GLU A 119 -12.69 18.47 -5.03
N ILE A 120 -13.07 17.34 -4.39
CA ILE A 120 -14.43 17.11 -3.92
C ILE A 120 -14.79 18.13 -2.82
N SER A 121 -13.89 18.34 -1.86
CA SER A 121 -14.08 19.34 -0.79
C SER A 121 -14.17 20.77 -1.34
N ARG A 122 -13.35 21.11 -2.35
CA ARG A 122 -13.41 22.42 -3.02
C ARG A 122 -14.77 22.69 -3.64
N ASP A 123 -15.34 21.73 -4.36
CA ASP A 123 -16.63 21.89 -5.00
C ASP A 123 -17.77 21.94 -3.98
N LEU A 124 -17.67 21.19 -2.86
CA LEU A 124 -18.72 21.13 -1.84
C LEU A 124 -18.76 22.36 -0.94
N PHE A 125 -17.58 22.89 -0.55
CA PHE A 125 -17.44 23.93 0.48
C PHE A 125 -16.79 25.23 -0.04
N GLY A 126 -16.28 25.27 -1.28
CA GLY A 126 -15.44 26.36 -1.78
C GLY A 126 -14.00 26.34 -1.22
N ASP A 127 -13.66 25.35 -0.37
CA ASP A 127 -12.36 25.24 0.29
C ASP A 127 -11.85 23.78 0.22
N PRO A 128 -10.69 23.52 -0.38
CA PRO A 128 -10.11 22.17 -0.51
C PRO A 128 -9.64 21.58 0.82
N ASN A 129 -9.61 22.35 1.91
CA ASN A 129 -9.09 21.93 3.20
C ASN A 129 -10.20 21.62 4.22
N ARG A 130 -11.46 21.62 3.83
CA ARG A 130 -12.60 21.21 4.70
C ARG A 130 -12.69 19.68 4.79
N LEU A 131 -11.58 19.03 5.12
CA LEU A 131 -11.41 17.58 5.18
C LEU A 131 -10.98 17.13 6.58
N ASP A 132 -11.58 16.04 7.04
CA ASP A 132 -11.08 15.23 8.15
C ASP A 132 -10.67 13.87 7.61
N PHE A 133 -9.40 13.51 7.75
CA PHE A 133 -8.91 12.22 7.29
C PHE A 133 -9.03 11.15 8.38
N ARG A 134 -9.66 10.03 8.05
CA ARG A 134 -9.71 8.83 8.89
C ARG A 134 -8.86 7.74 8.27
N ILE A 135 -7.84 7.30 9.02
CA ILE A 135 -6.95 6.24 8.54
C ILE A 135 -7.64 4.90 8.68
N LEU A 136 -7.73 4.17 7.55
CA LEU A 136 -8.38 2.87 7.45
C LEU A 136 -7.43 1.84 6.85
N THR A 137 -7.49 0.60 7.32
CA THR A 137 -6.97 -0.55 6.56
C THR A 137 -7.86 -0.82 5.35
N SER A 138 -7.36 -1.62 4.40
CA SER A 138 -8.19 -1.98 3.23
C SER A 138 -9.41 -2.83 3.60
N ALA A 139 -9.35 -3.62 4.66
CA ALA A 139 -10.47 -4.42 5.15
C ALA A 139 -11.59 -3.55 5.78
N GLN A 140 -11.23 -2.41 6.41
CA GLN A 140 -12.19 -1.54 7.09
C GLN A 140 -13.03 -0.65 6.17
N ARG A 141 -12.67 -0.55 4.86
CA ARG A 141 -13.29 0.43 3.94
C ARG A 141 -14.81 0.30 3.80
N LEU A 142 -15.30 -0.93 3.66
CA LEU A 142 -16.74 -1.19 3.47
C LEU A 142 -17.52 -0.87 4.74
N GLU A 143 -17.07 -1.38 5.89
CA GLU A 143 -17.71 -1.13 7.19
C GLU A 143 -17.77 0.36 7.50
N ALA A 144 -16.67 1.09 7.32
CA ALA A 144 -16.61 2.52 7.58
C ALA A 144 -17.57 3.35 6.70
N LEU A 145 -17.90 2.89 5.49
CA LEU A 145 -18.92 3.50 4.64
C LEU A 145 -20.33 3.11 5.09
N GLN A 146 -20.56 1.85 5.48
CA GLN A 146 -21.86 1.34 5.90
C GLN A 146 -22.33 1.97 7.21
N ASP A 147 -21.44 2.10 8.20
CA ASP A 147 -21.72 2.73 9.50
C ASP A 147 -21.63 4.26 9.48
N SER A 148 -21.31 4.85 8.32
CA SER A 148 -21.14 6.29 8.11
C SER A 148 -20.09 6.93 9.03
N SER A 149 -19.08 6.15 9.46
CA SER A 149 -17.92 6.68 10.18
C SER A 149 -17.00 7.51 9.28
N VAL A 150 -17.12 7.34 7.97
CA VAL A 150 -16.60 8.23 6.93
C VAL A 150 -17.71 8.58 5.93
N ASP A 151 -17.60 9.75 5.31
CA ASP A 151 -18.54 10.17 4.28
C ASP A 151 -18.20 9.58 2.92
N ILE A 152 -16.91 9.48 2.63
CA ILE A 152 -16.36 8.86 1.41
C ILE A 152 -15.07 8.09 1.71
N VAL A 153 -14.72 7.14 0.83
CA VAL A 153 -13.43 6.48 0.82
C VAL A 153 -12.71 6.77 -0.49
N VAL A 154 -11.54 7.41 -0.41
CA VAL A 154 -10.63 7.66 -1.53
C VAL A 154 -9.31 6.97 -1.20
N LYS A 155 -9.21 5.68 -1.54
CA LYS A 155 -8.12 4.81 -1.07
C LYS A 155 -7.89 3.66 -2.07
N THR A 156 -7.41 3.98 -3.30
CA THR A 156 -7.09 2.96 -4.31
C THR A 156 -8.12 1.80 -4.32
N MET A 157 -9.41 2.15 -4.28
CA MET A 157 -10.47 1.18 -4.05
C MET A 157 -11.06 0.69 -5.37
N THR A 158 -10.67 -0.51 -5.78
CA THR A 158 -11.19 -1.16 -6.98
C THR A 158 -12.70 -1.33 -6.92
N ILE A 159 -13.38 -0.90 -7.95
CA ILE A 159 -14.81 -1.13 -8.15
C ILE A 159 -15.00 -2.60 -8.51
N THR A 160 -15.83 -3.32 -7.74
CA THR A 160 -16.23 -4.70 -8.03
C THR A 160 -17.72 -4.88 -7.84
N CYS A 161 -18.29 -5.90 -8.48
CA CYS A 161 -19.70 -6.22 -8.35
C CYS A 161 -20.06 -6.61 -6.90
N ALA A 162 -19.20 -7.39 -6.23
CA ALA A 162 -19.41 -7.76 -4.83
C ALA A 162 -19.47 -6.51 -3.93
N ARG A 163 -18.52 -5.56 -4.08
CA ARG A 163 -18.54 -4.33 -3.29
C ARG A 163 -19.74 -3.43 -3.57
N ARG A 164 -20.28 -3.46 -4.81
CA ARG A 164 -21.49 -2.72 -5.18
C ARG A 164 -22.75 -3.21 -4.48
N ASN A 165 -22.75 -4.42 -3.94
CA ASN A 165 -23.85 -4.88 -3.11
C ASN A 165 -23.93 -4.15 -1.77
N ASP A 166 -22.80 -3.62 -1.30
CA ASP A 166 -22.64 -3.02 0.02
C ASP A 166 -22.58 -1.49 -0.03
N VAL A 167 -21.95 -0.93 -1.08
CA VAL A 167 -21.68 0.52 -1.21
C VAL A 167 -21.89 0.99 -2.65
N GLN A 168 -22.01 2.30 -2.82
CA GLN A 168 -21.97 2.96 -4.13
C GLN A 168 -20.53 3.34 -4.50
N PHE A 169 -20.29 3.56 -5.78
CA PHE A 169 -19.04 4.06 -6.31
C PHE A 169 -19.26 5.22 -7.27
N SER A 170 -18.31 6.15 -7.29
CA SER A 170 -18.19 7.11 -8.38
C SER A 170 -17.85 6.41 -9.71
N THR A 171 -17.80 7.17 -10.81
CA THR A 171 -17.09 6.77 -12.03
C THR A 171 -15.62 6.57 -11.74
N VAL A 172 -14.93 5.77 -12.59
CA VAL A 172 -13.50 5.47 -12.42
C VAL A 172 -12.68 6.75 -12.42
N TYR A 173 -11.90 7.02 -11.36
CA TYR A 173 -11.01 8.17 -11.32
C TYR A 173 -9.56 7.82 -11.66
N PHE A 174 -9.18 6.53 -11.57
CA PHE A 174 -7.87 6.01 -11.96
C PHE A 174 -8.00 4.56 -12.43
N GLN A 175 -7.17 4.16 -13.40
CA GLN A 175 -7.11 2.78 -13.90
C GLN A 175 -5.75 2.20 -13.60
N ALA A 176 -5.70 1.19 -12.73
CA ALA A 176 -4.51 0.40 -12.42
C ALA A 176 -4.61 -1.01 -12.97
N GLN A 177 -3.51 -1.76 -12.86
CA GLN A 177 -3.39 -3.16 -13.25
C GLN A 177 -2.67 -3.94 -12.15
N GLN A 178 -3.21 -5.05 -11.69
CA GLN A 178 -2.47 -5.89 -10.73
C GLN A 178 -1.24 -6.53 -11.39
N ARG A 179 -0.09 -6.43 -10.71
CA ARG A 179 1.20 -7.00 -11.14
C ARG A 179 1.99 -7.55 -9.94
N VAL A 180 3.27 -7.84 -10.15
CA VAL A 180 4.17 -8.40 -9.13
C VAL A 180 5.38 -7.50 -8.96
N LEU A 181 5.79 -7.23 -7.72
CA LEU A 181 7.03 -6.52 -7.34
C LEU A 181 7.98 -7.52 -6.68
N VAL A 182 9.23 -7.49 -7.09
CA VAL A 182 10.28 -8.39 -6.62
C VAL A 182 11.60 -7.66 -6.42
N VAL A 183 12.54 -8.29 -5.72
CA VAL A 183 13.92 -7.83 -5.69
C VAL A 183 14.56 -8.13 -7.04
N GLN A 184 15.30 -7.18 -7.61
CA GLN A 184 16.04 -7.35 -8.87
C GLN A 184 16.96 -8.56 -8.81
N GLY A 185 16.96 -9.34 -9.87
CA GLY A 185 17.78 -10.56 -9.95
C GLY A 185 17.26 -11.74 -9.11
N SER A 186 16.05 -11.67 -8.56
CA SER A 186 15.41 -12.78 -7.80
C SER A 186 15.13 -14.03 -8.65
N GLY A 187 15.13 -13.90 -9.98
CA GLY A 187 14.75 -14.96 -10.91
C GLY A 187 13.23 -15.06 -11.13
N ILE A 188 12.40 -14.33 -10.38
CA ILE A 188 10.95 -14.26 -10.58
C ILE A 188 10.66 -13.27 -11.71
N ARG A 189 9.92 -13.70 -12.73
CA ARG A 189 9.58 -12.89 -13.93
C ARG A 189 8.08 -12.78 -14.16
N SER A 190 7.29 -13.67 -13.57
CA SER A 190 5.84 -13.74 -13.76
C SER A 190 5.15 -14.29 -12.51
N VAL A 191 3.83 -14.32 -12.53
CA VAL A 191 3.02 -14.95 -11.48
C VAL A 191 3.25 -16.45 -11.38
N ASP A 192 3.65 -17.12 -12.47
CA ASP A 192 3.91 -18.56 -12.47
C ASP A 192 5.13 -18.93 -11.63
N ASP A 193 6.14 -18.05 -11.57
CA ASP A 193 7.34 -18.24 -10.76
C ASP A 193 7.09 -18.08 -9.25
N LEU A 194 5.89 -17.66 -8.87
CA LEU A 194 5.48 -17.54 -7.45
C LEU A 194 5.03 -18.89 -6.85
N ALA A 195 5.04 -19.99 -7.62
CA ALA A 195 4.74 -21.32 -7.10
C ALA A 195 5.66 -21.67 -5.92
N ASN A 196 5.05 -22.02 -4.76
CA ASN A 196 5.74 -22.31 -3.49
C ASN A 196 6.60 -21.16 -2.94
N LYS A 197 6.39 -19.92 -3.41
CA LYS A 197 7.01 -18.71 -2.88
C LYS A 197 6.12 -18.08 -1.81
N ARG A 198 6.73 -17.26 -0.96
CA ARG A 198 6.00 -16.41 0.00
C ARG A 198 5.70 -15.08 -0.68
N VAL A 199 4.43 -14.69 -0.74
CA VAL A 199 4.00 -13.47 -1.42
C VAL A 199 3.21 -12.60 -0.47
N CYS A 200 3.56 -11.31 -0.34
CA CYS A 200 2.80 -10.37 0.47
C CYS A 200 1.61 -9.81 -0.31
N ALA A 201 0.47 -9.72 0.36
CA ALA A 201 -0.71 -8.98 -0.08
C ALA A 201 -1.41 -8.34 1.13
N VAL A 202 -2.25 -7.33 0.90
CA VAL A 202 -3.01 -6.68 1.97
C VAL A 202 -4.40 -7.32 2.10
N GLU A 203 -4.83 -7.54 3.33
CA GLU A 203 -6.14 -8.09 3.64
C GLU A 203 -7.28 -7.20 3.11
N GLY A 204 -8.40 -7.80 2.69
CA GLY A 204 -9.57 -7.07 2.17
C GLY A 204 -9.40 -6.50 0.76
N THR A 205 -8.37 -6.93 0.01
CA THR A 205 -8.08 -6.45 -1.36
C THR A 205 -8.51 -7.43 -2.44
N THR A 206 -8.74 -6.90 -3.64
CA THR A 206 -8.87 -7.68 -4.88
C THR A 206 -7.59 -8.42 -5.20
N SER A 207 -6.45 -7.80 -4.93
CA SER A 207 -5.12 -8.34 -5.17
C SER A 207 -4.90 -9.66 -4.43
N LEU A 208 -5.28 -9.74 -3.14
CA LEU A 208 -5.22 -10.99 -2.37
C LEU A 208 -6.06 -12.10 -3.02
N ARG A 209 -7.33 -11.80 -3.32
CA ARG A 209 -8.24 -12.80 -3.93
C ARG A 209 -7.76 -13.26 -5.31
N ARG A 210 -7.28 -12.31 -6.14
CA ARG A 210 -6.76 -12.63 -7.47
C ARG A 210 -5.50 -13.49 -7.38
N LEU A 211 -4.54 -13.14 -6.50
CA LEU A 211 -3.33 -13.94 -6.29
C LEU A 211 -3.66 -15.37 -5.88
N GLN A 212 -4.55 -15.55 -4.90
CA GLN A 212 -4.98 -16.88 -4.45
C GLN A 212 -5.64 -17.71 -5.56
N ARG A 213 -6.28 -17.05 -6.54
CA ARG A 213 -6.91 -17.70 -7.69
C ARG A 213 -5.88 -18.13 -8.73
N VAL A 214 -4.98 -17.21 -9.13
CA VAL A 214 -4.05 -17.44 -10.25
C VAL A 214 -2.81 -18.22 -9.84
N GLN A 215 -2.46 -18.18 -8.54
CA GLN A 215 -1.30 -18.91 -8.01
C GLN A 215 -1.61 -19.54 -6.64
N PRO A 216 -2.46 -20.59 -6.60
CA PRO A 216 -2.92 -21.21 -5.35
C PRO A 216 -1.82 -21.94 -4.58
N SER A 217 -0.66 -22.22 -5.21
CA SER A 217 0.49 -22.84 -4.54
C SER A 217 1.41 -21.83 -3.84
N ALA A 218 1.22 -20.52 -4.03
CA ALA A 218 1.92 -19.51 -3.26
C ALA A 218 1.47 -19.51 -1.80
N THR A 219 2.42 -19.26 -0.88
CA THR A 219 2.11 -18.97 0.52
C THR A 219 1.90 -17.47 0.68
N VAL A 220 0.66 -17.05 0.92
CA VAL A 220 0.36 -15.62 1.01
C VAL A 220 0.50 -15.15 2.45
N VAL A 221 1.38 -14.17 2.67
CA VAL A 221 1.51 -13.43 3.92
C VAL A 221 0.66 -12.18 3.80
N THR A 222 -0.35 -12.04 4.65
CA THR A 222 -1.20 -10.85 4.69
C THR A 222 -0.73 -9.88 5.77
N VAL A 223 -0.84 -8.59 5.45
CA VAL A 223 -0.51 -7.48 6.34
C VAL A 223 -1.62 -6.42 6.27
N PRO A 224 -1.72 -5.50 7.26
CA PRO A 224 -2.74 -4.45 7.24
C PRO A 224 -2.53 -3.37 6.17
N MET A 225 -1.27 -3.02 5.84
CA MET A 225 -0.92 -1.90 4.97
C MET A 225 0.15 -2.27 3.94
N TRP A 226 0.17 -1.57 2.79
CA TRP A 226 1.16 -1.83 1.72
C TRP A 226 2.59 -1.51 2.14
N SER A 227 2.79 -0.52 2.99
CA SER A 227 4.11 -0.24 3.59
C SER A 227 4.68 -1.42 4.36
N ASP A 228 3.83 -2.21 5.02
CA ASP A 228 4.27 -3.41 5.75
C ASP A 228 4.74 -4.50 4.78
N CYS A 229 4.11 -4.61 3.58
CA CYS A 229 4.60 -5.50 2.52
C CYS A 229 6.02 -5.13 2.09
N LEU A 230 6.34 -3.82 1.98
CA LEU A 230 7.70 -3.39 1.65
C LEU A 230 8.70 -3.83 2.73
N VAL A 231 8.35 -3.66 4.00
CA VAL A 231 9.20 -4.07 5.13
C VAL A 231 9.50 -5.56 5.09
N VAL A 232 8.47 -6.43 4.94
CA VAL A 232 8.69 -7.89 4.92
C VAL A 232 9.44 -8.36 3.67
N LEU A 233 9.32 -7.65 2.53
CA LEU A 233 10.11 -7.93 1.34
C LEU A 233 11.58 -7.56 1.55
N GLN A 234 11.86 -6.37 2.10
CA GLN A 234 13.23 -5.92 2.42
C GLN A 234 13.92 -6.82 3.46
N GLN A 235 13.16 -7.34 4.42
CA GLN A 235 13.63 -8.30 5.41
C GLN A 235 13.72 -9.75 4.88
N ARG A 236 13.42 -9.98 3.60
CA ARG A 236 13.41 -11.31 2.96
C ARG A 236 12.47 -12.32 3.61
N GLN A 237 11.45 -11.84 4.29
CA GLN A 237 10.39 -12.66 4.88
C GLN A 237 9.36 -13.10 3.82
N VAL A 238 9.32 -12.40 2.69
CA VAL A 238 8.58 -12.78 1.48
C VAL A 238 9.47 -12.63 0.24
N ASP A 239 9.12 -13.33 -0.83
CA ASP A 239 9.85 -13.32 -2.11
C ASP A 239 9.31 -12.23 -3.06
N ALA A 240 8.04 -11.82 -2.89
CA ALA A 240 7.36 -10.88 -3.77
C ALA A 240 6.21 -10.16 -3.07
N ILE A 241 5.73 -9.08 -3.70
CA ILE A 241 4.46 -8.40 -3.37
C ILE A 241 3.58 -8.46 -4.61
N SER A 242 2.29 -8.76 -4.48
CA SER A 242 1.34 -8.67 -5.59
C SER A 242 0.20 -7.72 -5.29
N THR A 243 0.11 -6.65 -6.08
CA THR A 243 -0.95 -5.65 -6.04
C THR A 243 -0.93 -4.79 -7.31
N ASP A 244 -1.63 -3.69 -7.29
CA ASP A 244 -1.80 -2.75 -8.37
C ASP A 244 -0.47 -2.07 -8.72
N ASP A 245 -0.15 -1.99 -10.00
CA ASP A 245 1.11 -1.44 -10.54
C ASP A 245 1.43 -0.04 -10.02
N ALA A 246 0.39 0.77 -9.82
CA ALA A 246 0.52 2.11 -9.28
C ALA A 246 0.97 2.11 -7.79
N ILE A 247 0.46 1.18 -6.98
CA ILE A 247 0.91 0.97 -5.60
C ILE A 247 2.34 0.40 -5.60
N LEU A 248 2.60 -0.61 -6.45
CA LEU A 248 3.94 -1.19 -6.59
C LEU A 248 4.98 -0.15 -7.00
N ALA A 249 4.64 0.77 -7.91
CA ALA A 249 5.53 1.87 -8.29
C ALA A 249 5.84 2.79 -7.10
N GLY A 250 4.86 3.05 -6.24
CA GLY A 250 5.04 3.80 -5.00
C GLY A 250 5.97 3.09 -4.00
N LEU A 251 5.91 1.77 -3.92
CA LEU A 251 6.83 0.96 -3.10
C LEU A 251 8.23 0.92 -3.71
N ALA A 252 8.35 0.69 -5.03
CA ALA A 252 9.62 0.67 -5.75
C ALA A 252 10.34 2.03 -5.72
N ALA A 253 9.59 3.15 -5.67
CA ALA A 253 10.17 4.48 -5.53
C ALA A 253 10.94 4.69 -4.20
N GLN A 254 10.69 3.83 -3.20
CA GLN A 254 11.36 3.86 -1.89
C GLN A 254 12.59 2.92 -1.83
N ASP A 255 12.74 2.03 -2.82
CA ASP A 255 13.82 1.05 -2.83
C ASP A 255 14.26 0.75 -4.30
N PRO A 256 15.43 1.27 -4.71
CA PRO A 256 15.91 1.15 -6.10
C PRO A 256 16.30 -0.28 -6.50
N TYR A 257 16.35 -1.22 -5.56
CA TYR A 257 16.63 -2.64 -5.83
C TYR A 257 15.38 -3.45 -6.16
N LEU A 258 14.21 -2.81 -6.24
CA LEU A 258 12.96 -3.47 -6.59
C LEU A 258 12.61 -3.24 -8.05
N GLU A 259 11.90 -4.21 -8.65
CA GLU A 259 11.37 -4.14 -10.01
C GLU A 259 9.97 -4.75 -10.12
N ILE A 260 9.13 -4.15 -10.96
CA ILE A 260 7.80 -4.65 -11.27
C ILE A 260 7.92 -5.59 -12.48
N VAL A 261 7.46 -6.82 -12.33
CA VAL A 261 7.61 -7.89 -13.33
C VAL A 261 6.28 -8.47 -13.77
N GLY A 262 6.30 -9.22 -14.85
CA GLY A 262 5.18 -9.97 -15.40
C GLY A 262 4.12 -9.10 -16.09
N ASP A 263 3.15 -9.76 -16.68
CA ASP A 263 2.00 -9.13 -17.33
C ASP A 263 0.94 -8.74 -16.30
N SER A 264 -0.07 -7.97 -16.73
CA SER A 264 -1.24 -7.64 -15.92
C SER A 264 -2.03 -8.90 -15.56
N LEU A 265 -2.33 -9.05 -14.26
CA LEU A 265 -3.15 -10.15 -13.75
C LEU A 265 -4.64 -9.81 -13.79
N SER A 266 -4.99 -8.54 -13.63
CA SER A 266 -6.36 -8.03 -13.69
C SER A 266 -6.38 -6.51 -13.84
N PRO A 267 -7.41 -5.92 -14.49
CA PRO A 267 -7.68 -4.49 -14.40
C PRO A 267 -8.22 -4.12 -13.02
N GLU A 268 -7.77 -2.98 -12.50
CA GLU A 268 -8.14 -2.47 -11.18
C GLU A 268 -8.68 -1.03 -11.31
N PRO A 269 -9.97 -0.86 -11.68
CA PRO A 269 -10.59 0.46 -11.80
C PRO A 269 -10.88 1.05 -10.41
N TYR A 270 -10.28 2.20 -10.06
CA TYR A 270 -10.50 2.86 -8.79
C TYR A 270 -11.70 3.79 -8.84
N GLY A 271 -12.59 3.65 -7.86
CA GLY A 271 -13.72 4.55 -7.61
C GLY A 271 -13.69 5.12 -6.19
N VAL A 272 -14.29 6.28 -6.04
CA VAL A 272 -14.61 6.83 -4.71
C VAL A 272 -15.75 6.00 -4.13
N GLY A 273 -15.51 5.35 -2.99
CA GLY A 273 -16.54 4.61 -2.26
C GLY A 273 -17.46 5.56 -1.48
N ILE A 274 -18.75 5.30 -1.50
CA ILE A 274 -19.79 6.15 -0.91
C ILE A 274 -20.86 5.24 -0.27
N ASN A 275 -21.48 5.67 0.85
CA ASN A 275 -22.56 4.91 1.47
C ASN A 275 -23.67 4.64 0.44
N ARG A 276 -24.24 3.42 0.49
CA ARG A 276 -25.23 2.94 -0.48
C ARG A 276 -26.45 3.86 -0.62
N ASN A 277 -26.85 4.55 0.46
CA ASN A 277 -28.04 5.38 0.51
C ASN A 277 -27.80 6.86 0.12
N SER A 278 -26.57 7.23 -0.24
CA SER A 278 -26.14 8.61 -0.52
C SER A 278 -26.01 8.86 -2.03
N GLU A 279 -27.07 8.64 -2.81
CA GLU A 279 -27.04 8.79 -4.27
C GLU A 279 -26.75 10.25 -4.70
N ASP A 280 -27.28 11.23 -3.98
CA ASP A 280 -26.98 12.66 -4.20
C ASP A 280 -25.48 12.96 -4.09
N LEU A 281 -24.79 12.36 -3.11
CA LEU A 281 -23.34 12.48 -2.98
C LEU A 281 -22.59 11.77 -4.11
N VAL A 282 -23.07 10.61 -4.60
CA VAL A 282 -22.48 9.93 -5.79
C VAL A 282 -22.55 10.84 -7.01
N ARG A 283 -23.72 11.43 -7.30
CA ARG A 283 -23.93 12.35 -8.42
C ARG A 283 -23.05 13.59 -8.29
N PHE A 284 -22.93 14.15 -7.09
CA PHE A 284 -22.06 15.28 -6.80
C PHE A 284 -20.58 14.96 -7.05
N VAL A 285 -20.09 13.84 -6.51
CA VAL A 285 -18.70 13.38 -6.73
C VAL A 285 -18.42 13.15 -8.20
N ASN A 286 -19.37 12.57 -8.95
CA ASN A 286 -19.23 12.40 -10.40
C ASN A 286 -19.17 13.74 -11.13
N GLY A 287 -19.91 14.76 -10.70
CA GLY A 287 -19.80 16.12 -11.23
C GLY A 287 -18.40 16.72 -11.01
N THR A 288 -17.85 16.57 -9.81
CA THR A 288 -16.46 16.95 -9.53
C THR A 288 -15.47 16.22 -10.46
N LEU A 289 -15.65 14.90 -10.63
CA LEU A 289 -14.76 14.11 -11.50
C LEU A 289 -14.91 14.53 -12.98
N GLU A 290 -16.10 14.88 -13.47
CA GLU A 290 -16.28 15.44 -14.81
C GLU A 290 -15.56 16.78 -14.97
N ARG A 291 -15.71 17.68 -13.99
CA ARG A 291 -15.02 18.96 -14.00
C ARG A 291 -13.51 18.79 -14.09
N ILE A 292 -12.90 17.99 -13.18
CA ILE A 292 -11.45 17.83 -13.17
C ILE A 292 -10.90 17.12 -14.41
N ARG A 293 -11.71 16.30 -15.09
CA ARG A 293 -11.36 15.71 -16.40
C ARG A 293 -11.33 16.79 -17.48
N SER A 294 -12.35 17.65 -17.52
CA SER A 294 -12.54 18.63 -18.59
C SER A 294 -11.62 19.85 -18.48
N ASP A 295 -11.30 20.30 -17.25
CA ASP A 295 -10.48 21.50 -17.02
C ASP A 295 -8.98 21.22 -16.88
N GLY A 296 -8.56 19.95 -17.07
CA GLY A 296 -7.17 19.51 -17.00
C GLY A 296 -6.62 19.36 -15.57
N THR A 297 -7.45 19.54 -14.53
CA THR A 297 -7.02 19.37 -13.12
C THR A 297 -6.54 17.94 -12.87
N TRP A 298 -7.24 16.94 -13.41
CA TRP A 298 -6.83 15.55 -13.26
C TRP A 298 -5.39 15.32 -13.80
N ASN A 299 -5.07 15.86 -14.98
CA ASN A 299 -3.72 15.75 -15.55
C ASN A 299 -2.67 16.47 -14.68
N ARG A 300 -3.00 17.60 -14.07
CA ARG A 300 -2.09 18.30 -13.14
C ARG A 300 -1.81 17.46 -11.90
N ILE A 301 -2.84 16.79 -11.33
CA ILE A 301 -2.69 15.90 -10.18
C ILE A 301 -1.84 14.68 -10.58
N TYR A 302 -2.13 14.06 -11.74
CA TYR A 302 -1.35 12.95 -12.28
C TYR A 302 0.14 13.33 -12.42
N ASN A 303 0.42 14.43 -13.09
CA ASN A 303 1.79 14.88 -13.34
C ASN A 303 2.55 15.26 -12.05
N ARG A 304 1.84 15.59 -11.01
CA ARG A 304 2.44 15.85 -9.70
C ARG A 304 2.90 14.57 -8.99
N TRP A 305 2.12 13.50 -9.09
CA TRP A 305 2.31 12.33 -8.26
C TRP A 305 2.74 11.07 -9.03
N LEU A 306 2.29 10.90 -10.26
CA LEU A 306 2.30 9.60 -10.94
C LEU A 306 3.19 9.55 -12.18
N THR A 307 4.08 10.52 -12.38
CA THR A 307 5.03 10.53 -13.53
C THR A 307 5.97 9.34 -13.56
N VAL A 308 6.19 8.68 -12.43
CA VAL A 308 6.95 7.43 -12.34
C VAL A 308 6.29 6.28 -13.13
N LEU A 309 4.98 6.35 -13.35
CA LEU A 309 4.23 5.41 -14.21
C LEU A 309 4.36 5.73 -15.72
N GLY A 310 5.05 6.80 -16.06
CA GLY A 310 5.17 7.29 -17.43
C GLY A 310 4.26 8.50 -17.72
N PRO A 311 4.21 8.95 -18.97
CA PRO A 311 3.34 10.04 -19.39
C PRO A 311 1.87 9.73 -19.16
N SER A 312 1.09 10.75 -18.74
CA SER A 312 -0.35 10.60 -18.61
C SER A 312 -1.02 10.21 -19.92
N LEU A 313 -1.81 9.15 -19.89
CA LEU A 313 -2.69 8.76 -21.01
C LEU A 313 -4.05 9.52 -20.97
N GLY A 314 -4.21 10.43 -20.02
CA GLY A 314 -5.45 11.13 -19.73
C GLY A 314 -6.31 10.44 -18.67
N PRO A 315 -7.35 11.14 -18.19
CA PRO A 315 -8.26 10.59 -17.19
C PRO A 315 -9.11 9.46 -17.81
N PRO A 316 -9.47 8.43 -16.99
CA PRO A 316 -10.41 7.39 -17.42
C PRO A 316 -11.76 8.01 -17.85
N SER A 317 -12.36 7.47 -18.92
CA SER A 317 -13.68 7.89 -19.37
C SER A 317 -14.77 7.53 -18.36
N ALA A 318 -15.73 8.41 -18.16
CA ALA A 318 -16.90 8.13 -17.33
C ALA A 318 -17.86 7.14 -18.03
N SER A 319 -18.44 6.23 -17.26
CA SER A 319 -19.53 5.34 -17.67
C SER A 319 -20.71 5.54 -16.73
N TYR A 320 -21.92 5.67 -17.29
CA TYR A 320 -23.15 5.92 -16.52
C TYR A 320 -24.17 4.81 -16.74
N SER A 321 -25.00 4.56 -15.72
CA SER A 321 -26.02 3.51 -15.72
C SER A 321 -27.45 4.04 -15.88
N ASP A 322 -27.65 5.35 -15.75
CA ASP A 322 -28.94 6.06 -15.87
C ASP A 322 -28.97 7.05 -17.03
#